data_122b2c5c5a0e4e46062207dc611cf778
#
_entry.id   122b2c5c5a0e4e46062207dc611cf778
#
_cell.length_a   1.000
_cell.length_b   1.000
_cell.length_c   1.000
_cell.angle_alpha   90.00
_cell.angle_beta   90.00
_cell.angle_gamma   90.00
#
_symmetry.space_group_name_H-M   'P 1'
#
loop_
_entity.id
_entity.type
_entity.pdbx_description
1 polymer ?
#
loop_
_entity_poly.entity_id
_entity_poly.type
_entity_poly.pdbx_seq_one_letter_code
_entity_poly.pdbx_strand_id
1 'polypeptide(L)'
;MEFTGNIQFADESSWLTLTTESDDTVTISVRLNTFVPNQEVMSFEVTPNSGIVRLPAGEILRVLKGNGVGMITGVFVATQGTSSCSYDFSVLPCRMFAYKSLAATIFTTRPEKSPVYVGAEDRLWFYRMAGDVSTYVRFNYLAGGSSGNYELSPTYSGNLKYYDLDISADTMLATASAKGLDVSNIVSYDVWIECSGSKSTVYSFVIKRMRLPLKTYKFLGRRGTYEYIHATGNFSRSIESETQVFVNSGIEQELENDYSMTFEQN
;
A
#
# COMPACT_ATOMS: atom_id res chain seq x y z
N MET A 1 30.34 -6.11 -16.28
CA MET A 1 28.84 -6.22 -16.13
C MET A 1 28.29 -5.01 -15.44
N GLU A 2 27.11 -4.53 -15.83
CA GLU A 2 26.45 -3.36 -15.23
C GLU A 2 24.92 -3.47 -15.31
N PHE A 3 24.24 -3.11 -14.23
CA PHE A 3 22.79 -2.92 -14.23
C PHE A 3 22.43 -1.48 -14.57
N THR A 4 21.46 -1.30 -15.45
CA THR A 4 20.84 -0.01 -15.77
C THR A 4 19.34 -0.10 -15.66
N GLY A 5 18.69 0.98 -15.27
CA GLY A 5 17.24 1.07 -15.10
C GLY A 5 16.85 1.78 -13.82
N ASN A 6 15.57 1.92 -13.62
CA ASN A 6 15.01 2.53 -12.41
C ASN A 6 13.77 1.75 -11.98
N ILE A 7 13.82 1.16 -10.80
CA ILE A 7 12.70 0.44 -10.20
C ILE A 7 12.17 1.28 -9.05
N GLN A 8 10.98 1.85 -9.22
CA GLN A 8 10.28 2.60 -8.16
C GLN A 8 9.07 1.82 -7.62
N PHE A 9 8.51 0.92 -8.42
CA PHE A 9 7.29 0.18 -8.12
C PHE A 9 7.47 -1.31 -8.44
N ALA A 10 6.82 -2.17 -7.66
CA ALA A 10 6.73 -3.59 -7.95
C ALA A 10 5.56 -3.84 -8.94
N ASP A 11 5.71 -3.39 -10.18
CA ASP A 11 4.72 -3.50 -11.24
C ASP A 11 5.32 -3.88 -12.59
N GLU A 12 4.47 -4.13 -13.57
CA GLU A 12 4.82 -4.58 -14.92
C GLU A 12 5.65 -3.55 -15.71
N SER A 13 5.70 -2.29 -15.29
CA SER A 13 6.45 -1.22 -15.96
C SER A 13 7.90 -1.12 -15.54
N SER A 14 8.29 -1.80 -14.45
CA SER A 14 9.63 -1.70 -13.87
C SER A 14 10.56 -2.78 -14.42
N TRP A 15 11.50 -2.36 -15.25
CA TRP A 15 12.47 -3.24 -15.89
C TRP A 15 13.91 -2.85 -15.51
N LEU A 16 14.77 -3.85 -15.35
CA LEU A 16 16.21 -3.69 -15.31
C LEU A 16 16.83 -4.26 -16.57
N THR A 17 17.89 -3.61 -17.03
CA THR A 17 18.75 -4.11 -18.09
C THR A 17 20.10 -4.42 -17.48
N LEU A 18 20.57 -5.64 -17.66
CA LEU A 18 21.94 -6.05 -17.32
C LEU A 18 22.74 -6.13 -18.61
N THR A 19 23.82 -5.39 -18.68
CA THR A 19 24.83 -5.50 -19.76
C THR A 19 25.95 -6.41 -19.30
N THR A 20 26.29 -7.40 -20.11
CA THR A 20 27.35 -8.40 -19.86
C THR A 20 28.44 -8.28 -20.88
N GLU A 21 29.62 -8.86 -20.59
CA GLU A 21 30.78 -8.86 -21.49
C GLU A 21 30.74 -10.05 -22.48
N SER A 22 29.92 -11.06 -22.17
CA SER A 22 29.75 -12.26 -23.01
C SER A 22 28.34 -12.77 -22.94
N ASP A 23 27.99 -13.70 -23.82
CA ASP A 23 26.66 -14.41 -23.81
C ASP A 23 26.70 -15.67 -22.94
N ASP A 24 27.71 -15.85 -22.07
CA ASP A 24 27.72 -16.91 -21.09
C ASP A 24 26.59 -16.74 -20.07
N THR A 25 26.14 -17.86 -19.51
CA THR A 25 25.07 -17.87 -18.49
C THR A 25 25.42 -16.99 -17.30
N VAL A 26 24.44 -16.17 -16.89
CA VAL A 26 24.52 -15.29 -15.73
C VAL A 26 23.58 -15.82 -14.66
N THR A 27 24.06 -15.96 -13.45
CA THR A 27 23.23 -16.22 -12.28
C THR A 27 22.79 -14.89 -11.69
N ILE A 28 21.47 -14.72 -11.51
CA ILE A 28 20.88 -13.53 -10.89
C ILE A 28 20.24 -13.95 -9.57
N SER A 29 20.69 -13.36 -8.49
CA SER A 29 20.12 -13.51 -7.15
C SER A 29 19.35 -12.26 -6.73
N VAL A 30 18.22 -12.44 -6.07
CA VAL A 30 17.45 -11.37 -5.42
C VAL A 30 17.55 -11.56 -3.91
N ARG A 31 18.03 -10.54 -3.23
CA ARG A 31 18.18 -10.53 -1.78
C ARG A 31 17.31 -9.41 -1.20
N LEU A 32 16.51 -9.73 -0.18
CA LEU A 32 15.64 -8.78 0.50
C LEU A 32 16.18 -8.43 1.88
N ASN A 33 15.91 -7.19 2.32
CA ASN A 33 16.29 -6.67 3.63
C ASN A 33 15.08 -6.57 4.59
N THR A 34 13.99 -7.31 4.33
CA THR A 34 12.71 -7.15 5.05
C THR A 34 12.72 -7.76 6.46
N PHE A 35 13.29 -8.96 6.64
CA PHE A 35 13.30 -9.67 7.93
C PHE A 35 14.72 -10.00 8.37
N VAL A 36 15.55 -10.47 7.45
CA VAL A 36 16.97 -10.74 7.67
C VAL A 36 17.74 -9.94 6.62
N PRO A 37 18.72 -9.12 7.01
CA PRO A 37 19.53 -8.37 6.06
C PRO A 37 20.19 -9.28 5.02
N ASN A 38 20.07 -8.91 3.74
CA ASN A 38 20.67 -9.64 2.61
C ASN A 38 20.24 -11.11 2.45
N GLN A 39 19.06 -11.48 2.93
CA GLN A 39 18.53 -12.83 2.71
C GLN A 39 18.25 -13.06 1.22
N GLU A 40 18.92 -14.06 0.64
CA GLU A 40 18.60 -14.51 -0.71
C GLU A 40 17.22 -15.20 -0.69
N VAL A 41 16.31 -14.69 -1.52
CA VAL A 41 14.93 -15.18 -1.62
C VAL A 41 14.62 -15.83 -2.95
N MET A 42 15.44 -15.56 -3.97
CA MET A 42 15.29 -16.11 -5.30
C MET A 42 16.66 -16.11 -6.00
N SER A 43 16.94 -17.15 -6.76
CA SER A 43 18.07 -17.22 -7.69
C SER A 43 17.64 -17.93 -8.96
N PHE A 44 18.10 -17.46 -10.11
CA PHE A 44 17.81 -18.05 -11.40
C PHE A 44 18.92 -17.74 -12.40
N GLU A 45 19.01 -18.55 -13.44
CA GLU A 45 20.00 -18.41 -14.50
C GLU A 45 19.36 -17.86 -15.76
N VAL A 46 20.08 -16.98 -16.45
CA VAL A 46 19.68 -16.39 -17.73
C VAL A 46 20.86 -16.37 -18.69
N THR A 47 20.60 -16.60 -19.96
CA THR A 47 21.59 -16.46 -21.02
C THR A 47 21.39 -15.10 -21.69
N PRO A 48 22.37 -14.21 -21.69
CA PRO A 48 22.31 -12.95 -22.41
C PRO A 48 22.07 -13.14 -23.89
N ASN A 49 21.45 -12.19 -24.51
CA ASN A 49 21.39 -12.11 -25.98
C ASN A 49 22.12 -10.86 -26.42
N SER A 50 23.24 -11.08 -27.15
CA SER A 50 24.16 -10.00 -27.57
C SER A 50 24.64 -9.15 -26.39
N GLY A 51 25.01 -9.79 -25.29
CA GLY A 51 25.48 -9.12 -24.09
C GLY A 51 24.41 -8.40 -23.28
N ILE A 52 23.12 -8.67 -23.50
CA ILE A 52 22.02 -7.95 -22.84
C ILE A 52 21.02 -8.95 -22.25
N VAL A 53 20.66 -8.71 -20.98
CA VAL A 53 19.53 -9.35 -20.28
C VAL A 53 18.51 -8.29 -19.88
N ARG A 54 17.25 -8.51 -20.21
CA ARG A 54 16.13 -7.68 -19.74
C ARG A 54 15.35 -8.42 -18.66
N LEU A 55 15.28 -7.84 -17.47
CA LEU A 55 14.62 -8.42 -16.31
C LEU A 55 13.31 -7.70 -16.02
N PRO A 56 12.18 -8.42 -15.92
CA PRO A 56 10.93 -7.86 -15.45
C PRO A 56 10.96 -7.69 -13.92
N ALA A 57 11.83 -6.78 -13.46
CA ALA A 57 12.17 -6.64 -12.05
C ALA A 57 10.95 -6.34 -11.19
N GLY A 58 10.01 -5.53 -11.68
CA GLY A 58 8.79 -5.22 -10.96
C GLY A 58 7.88 -6.43 -10.77
N GLU A 59 7.78 -7.33 -11.74
CA GLU A 59 7.02 -8.59 -11.60
C GLU A 59 7.67 -9.53 -10.59
N ILE A 60 8.99 -9.68 -10.65
CA ILE A 60 9.76 -10.48 -9.71
C ILE A 60 9.49 -9.97 -8.28
N LEU A 61 9.62 -8.67 -8.06
CA LEU A 61 9.40 -8.06 -6.75
C LEU A 61 7.95 -8.14 -6.29
N ARG A 62 6.98 -8.13 -7.23
CA ARG A 62 5.56 -8.32 -6.92
C ARG A 62 5.28 -9.70 -6.35
N VAL A 63 5.91 -10.75 -6.89
CA VAL A 63 5.79 -12.11 -6.38
C VAL A 63 6.43 -12.22 -4.99
N LEU A 64 7.60 -11.64 -4.80
CA LEU A 64 8.35 -11.71 -3.55
C LEU A 64 7.75 -10.87 -2.41
N LYS A 65 6.93 -9.87 -2.74
CA LYS A 65 6.27 -8.98 -1.78
C LYS A 65 5.39 -9.73 -0.77
N GLY A 66 4.74 -10.81 -1.17
CA GLY A 66 3.71 -11.47 -0.36
C GLY A 66 2.55 -10.50 -0.04
N ASN A 67 1.94 -10.68 1.14
CA ASN A 67 0.84 -9.83 1.64
C ASN A 67 1.34 -8.65 2.51
N GLY A 68 2.64 -8.31 2.44
CA GLY A 68 3.22 -7.26 3.26
C GLY A 68 2.81 -5.85 2.79
N VAL A 69 2.60 -4.96 3.76
CA VAL A 69 2.47 -3.52 3.55
C VAL A 69 3.80 -2.87 3.91
N GLY A 70 4.29 -2.02 3.05
CA GLY A 70 5.55 -1.30 3.28
C GLY A 70 6.48 -1.37 2.08
N MET A 71 7.59 -0.64 2.18
CA MET A 71 8.61 -0.62 1.15
C MET A 71 9.40 -1.92 1.13
N ILE A 72 9.63 -2.45 -0.07
CA ILE A 72 10.51 -3.59 -0.28
C ILE A 72 11.89 -3.04 -0.60
N THR A 73 12.88 -3.38 0.23
CA THR A 73 14.28 -3.01 0.00
C THR A 73 15.13 -4.25 -0.20
N GLY A 74 16.12 -4.16 -1.03
CA GLY A 74 17.03 -5.28 -1.31
C GLY A 74 18.02 -4.98 -2.40
N VAL A 75 18.60 -6.04 -2.95
CA VAL A 75 19.61 -5.98 -3.99
C VAL A 75 19.42 -7.09 -5.01
N PHE A 76 19.52 -6.75 -6.29
CA PHE A 76 19.78 -7.70 -7.36
C PHE A 76 21.29 -7.89 -7.49
N VAL A 77 21.76 -9.13 -7.50
CA VAL A 77 23.16 -9.47 -7.71
C VAL A 77 23.25 -10.33 -8.95
N ALA A 78 24.07 -9.94 -9.92
CA ALA A 78 24.39 -10.75 -11.10
C ALA A 78 25.81 -11.26 -11.01
N THR A 79 26.02 -12.54 -11.32
CA THR A 79 27.32 -13.18 -11.31
C THR A 79 27.53 -13.95 -12.62
N GLN A 80 28.66 -13.72 -13.29
CA GLN A 80 29.08 -14.40 -14.52
C GLN A 80 30.56 -14.76 -14.38
N GLY A 81 30.88 -16.05 -14.19
CA GLY A 81 32.24 -16.50 -13.88
C GLY A 81 32.78 -15.84 -12.61
N THR A 82 33.83 -15.05 -12.73
CA THR A 82 34.45 -14.31 -11.62
C THR A 82 33.94 -12.86 -11.50
N SER A 83 33.18 -12.37 -12.47
CA SER A 83 32.64 -11.01 -12.48
C SER A 83 31.29 -10.96 -11.77
N SER A 84 31.06 -9.90 -10.99
CA SER A 84 29.79 -9.64 -10.35
C SER A 84 29.42 -8.15 -10.35
N CYS A 85 28.14 -7.85 -10.40
CA CYS A 85 27.61 -6.51 -10.18
C CYS A 85 26.34 -6.56 -9.36
N SER A 86 25.94 -5.44 -8.78
CA SER A 86 24.72 -5.33 -7.96
C SER A 86 23.93 -4.08 -8.27
N TYR A 87 22.62 -4.16 -7.98
CA TYR A 87 21.68 -3.03 -8.07
C TYR A 87 20.81 -2.99 -6.83
N ASP A 88 21.03 -2.00 -5.99
CA ASP A 88 20.20 -1.76 -4.81
C ASP A 88 18.85 -1.17 -5.20
N PHE A 89 17.77 -1.63 -4.58
CA PHE A 89 16.44 -1.13 -4.84
C PHE A 89 15.66 -0.84 -3.56
N SER A 90 14.76 0.13 -3.73
CA SER A 90 13.74 0.46 -2.74
C SER A 90 12.45 0.70 -3.50
N VAL A 91 11.50 -0.23 -3.43
CA VAL A 91 10.30 -0.20 -4.26
C VAL A 91 9.03 -0.18 -3.44
N LEU A 92 8.04 0.50 -3.98
CA LEU A 92 6.70 0.53 -3.44
C LEU A 92 5.91 -0.69 -3.93
N PRO A 93 5.21 -1.41 -3.05
CA PRO A 93 4.44 -2.59 -3.43
C PRO A 93 3.10 -2.22 -4.11
N CYS A 94 3.05 -1.22 -4.94
CA CYS A 94 1.85 -0.76 -5.62
C CYS A 94 2.04 -0.74 -7.14
N ARG A 95 0.92 -0.76 -7.89
CA ARG A 95 0.94 -0.48 -9.32
C ARG A 95 1.09 1.01 -9.55
N MET A 96 1.91 1.39 -10.51
CA MET A 96 2.06 2.77 -10.94
C MET A 96 0.76 3.26 -11.58
N PHE A 97 0.10 4.19 -10.90
CA PHE A 97 -0.84 5.09 -11.55
C PHE A 97 -0.11 6.42 -11.68
N ALA A 98 -0.22 7.08 -12.83
CA ALA A 98 0.49 8.29 -13.19
C ALA A 98 0.51 9.37 -12.08
N TYR A 99 1.47 9.30 -11.16
CA TYR A 99 1.67 10.30 -10.12
C TYR A 99 2.65 11.35 -10.58
N LYS A 100 2.20 12.58 -10.59
CA LYS A 100 3.07 13.73 -10.89
C LYS A 100 4.03 14.08 -9.73
N SER A 101 3.69 13.67 -8.50
CA SER A 101 4.54 13.83 -7.32
C SER A 101 4.13 12.85 -6.23
N LEU A 102 5.04 11.98 -5.80
CA LEU A 102 4.83 11.07 -4.68
C LEU A 102 4.99 11.77 -3.32
N ALA A 103 5.67 12.91 -3.27
CA ALA A 103 6.06 13.56 -2.03
C ALA A 103 4.87 14.03 -1.17
N ALA A 104 3.72 14.29 -1.79
CA ALA A 104 2.50 14.76 -1.12
C ALA A 104 1.25 13.98 -1.56
N THR A 105 1.35 12.65 -1.74
CA THR A 105 0.25 11.83 -2.25
C THR A 105 -0.29 10.90 -1.19
N ILE A 106 -1.62 10.93 -1.02
CA ILE A 106 -2.36 9.97 -0.21
C ILE A 106 -2.68 8.74 -1.10
N PHE A 107 -2.37 7.55 -0.59
CA PHE A 107 -2.60 6.29 -1.27
C PHE A 107 -3.95 5.69 -0.86
N THR A 108 -5.00 6.01 -1.60
CA THR A 108 -6.32 5.44 -1.41
C THR A 108 -7.04 5.31 -2.75
N THR A 109 -7.92 4.33 -2.86
CA THR A 109 -8.86 4.20 -3.99
C THR A 109 -10.19 4.87 -3.71
N ARG A 110 -10.35 5.46 -2.51
CA ARG A 110 -11.58 6.15 -2.11
C ARG A 110 -11.86 7.37 -2.96
N PRO A 111 -13.14 7.69 -3.19
CA PRO A 111 -13.54 8.98 -3.69
C PRO A 111 -13.07 10.11 -2.77
N GLU A 112 -12.81 11.28 -3.33
CA GLU A 112 -12.44 12.49 -2.55
C GLU A 112 -13.48 12.87 -1.50
N LYS A 113 -14.72 12.44 -1.68
CA LYS A 113 -15.79 12.59 -0.69
C LYS A 113 -16.35 11.22 -0.31
N SER A 114 -16.20 10.84 0.95
CA SER A 114 -16.56 9.51 1.47
C SER A 114 -17.25 9.60 2.82
N PRO A 115 -18.16 8.66 3.16
CA PRO A 115 -18.69 8.56 4.51
C PRO A 115 -17.63 7.96 5.45
N VAL A 116 -17.68 8.40 6.72
CA VAL A 116 -17.02 7.75 7.86
C VAL A 116 -18.06 7.55 8.96
N TYR A 117 -17.88 6.51 9.74
CA TYR A 117 -18.88 6.09 10.72
C TYR A 117 -18.34 6.21 12.13
N VAL A 118 -19.14 6.76 13.05
CA VAL A 118 -18.83 6.76 14.47
C VAL A 118 -18.79 5.31 14.96
N GLY A 119 -17.74 4.94 15.70
CA GLY A 119 -17.48 3.59 16.17
C GLY A 119 -16.77 2.67 15.17
N ALA A 120 -16.35 3.19 14.02
CA ALA A 120 -15.60 2.42 13.03
C ALA A 120 -14.14 2.88 12.91
N GLU A 121 -13.21 1.93 12.83
CA GLU A 121 -11.83 2.22 12.46
C GLU A 121 -11.77 2.66 11.01
N ASP A 122 -10.98 3.68 10.74
CA ASP A 122 -10.72 4.16 9.39
C ASP A 122 -9.36 4.85 9.28
N ARG A 123 -8.60 4.56 8.23
CA ARG A 123 -7.25 5.09 8.05
C ARG A 123 -6.99 5.50 6.61
N LEU A 124 -6.16 6.53 6.44
CA LEU A 124 -5.53 6.89 5.18
C LEU A 124 -4.03 6.57 5.25
N TRP A 125 -3.49 6.13 4.14
CA TRP A 125 -2.07 5.86 4.00
C TRP A 125 -1.43 6.86 3.07
N PHE A 126 -0.24 7.31 3.41
CA PHE A 126 0.58 8.12 2.54
C PHE A 126 2.04 7.67 2.57
N TYR A 127 2.74 7.98 1.51
CA TYR A 127 4.14 7.66 1.39
C TYR A 127 4.97 8.94 1.41
N ARG A 128 6.06 8.91 2.13
CA ARG A 128 7.02 9.98 2.20
C ARG A 128 8.28 9.60 1.42
N MET A 129 8.60 10.35 0.39
CA MET A 129 9.86 10.19 -0.36
C MET A 129 10.99 11.03 0.21
N ALA A 130 10.73 12.30 0.47
CA ALA A 130 11.73 13.23 0.97
C ALA A 130 11.04 14.41 1.65
N GLY A 131 11.77 15.13 2.49
CA GLY A 131 11.25 16.30 3.21
C GLY A 131 10.34 15.91 4.38
N ASP A 132 9.87 16.88 5.12
CA ASP A 132 8.92 16.68 6.21
C ASP A 132 7.49 16.72 5.70
N VAL A 133 6.65 15.86 6.26
CA VAL A 133 5.22 15.78 5.92
C VAL A 133 4.40 16.16 7.13
N SER A 134 3.58 17.18 6.99
CA SER A 134 2.55 17.55 7.96
C SER A 134 1.18 17.12 7.48
N THR A 135 0.34 16.68 8.41
CA THR A 135 -1.05 16.29 8.15
C THR A 135 -2.00 17.30 8.75
N TYR A 136 -3.03 17.67 8.00
CA TYR A 136 -3.95 18.72 8.40
C TYR A 136 -5.39 18.24 8.36
N VAL A 137 -6.21 18.81 9.26
CA VAL A 137 -7.67 18.67 9.25
C VAL A 137 -8.35 20.03 9.33
N ARG A 138 -9.51 20.13 8.68
CA ARG A 138 -10.44 21.25 8.79
C ARG A 138 -11.84 20.69 9.02
N PHE A 139 -12.54 21.15 10.06
CA PHE A 139 -13.86 20.69 10.41
C PHE A 139 -14.94 21.60 9.77
N ASN A 140 -16.02 20.98 9.28
CA ASN A 140 -17.14 21.68 8.65
C ASN A 140 -18.41 21.51 9.49
N TYR A 141 -19.16 22.60 9.67
CA TYR A 141 -20.29 22.69 10.58
C TYR A 141 -21.65 22.56 9.87
N LEU A 142 -22.65 22.08 10.60
CA LEU A 142 -24.03 21.90 10.10
C LEU A 142 -24.65 23.23 9.63
N ALA A 143 -24.41 24.30 10.34
CA ALA A 143 -24.91 25.65 9.99
C ALA A 143 -24.17 26.31 8.83
N GLY A 144 -23.19 25.59 8.21
CA GLY A 144 -22.27 26.14 7.22
C GLY A 144 -21.03 26.74 7.87
N GLY A 145 -20.02 26.99 7.03
CA GLY A 145 -18.72 27.44 7.48
C GLY A 145 -17.81 26.29 7.91
N SER A 146 -16.57 26.63 8.22
CA SER A 146 -15.54 25.68 8.65
C SER A 146 -14.65 26.28 9.74
N SER A 147 -13.96 25.40 10.46
CA SER A 147 -12.89 25.77 11.40
C SER A 147 -11.66 26.33 10.66
N GLY A 148 -10.68 26.81 11.41
CA GLY A 148 -9.30 26.91 10.92
C GLY A 148 -8.71 25.55 10.56
N ASN A 149 -7.52 25.57 9.98
CA ASN A 149 -6.76 24.34 9.72
C ASN A 149 -5.97 23.95 10.98
N TYR A 150 -6.05 22.69 11.36
CA TYR A 150 -5.31 22.15 12.50
C TYR A 150 -4.34 21.08 12.03
N GLU A 151 -3.13 21.12 12.50
CA GLU A 151 -2.18 20.04 12.31
C GLU A 151 -2.56 18.85 13.22
N LEU A 152 -2.66 17.66 12.62
CA LEU A 152 -3.13 16.45 13.29
C LEU A 152 -2.04 15.73 14.07
N SER A 153 -0.83 15.81 13.61
CA SER A 153 0.29 15.07 14.17
C SER A 153 1.57 15.85 14.08
N PRO A 154 2.56 15.51 14.89
CA PRO A 154 3.90 16.01 14.69
C PRO A 154 4.34 15.68 13.26
N THR A 155 5.18 16.54 12.73
CA THR A 155 5.81 16.37 11.41
C THR A 155 6.44 14.98 11.31
N TYR A 156 6.06 14.23 10.28
CA TYR A 156 6.64 12.92 10.03
C TYR A 156 8.04 13.10 9.44
N SER A 157 9.05 12.69 10.18
CA SER A 157 10.46 12.71 9.79
C SER A 157 11.00 11.30 9.64
N GLY A 158 11.97 11.08 8.77
CA GLY A 158 12.59 9.77 8.53
C GLY A 158 12.71 9.46 7.03
N ASN A 159 13.40 8.38 6.69
CA ASN A 159 13.63 7.99 5.30
C ASN A 159 12.41 7.27 4.74
N LEU A 160 12.26 7.30 3.42
CA LEU A 160 11.35 6.57 2.54
C LEU A 160 10.45 5.56 3.29
N LYS A 161 9.25 5.97 3.71
CA LYS A 161 8.39 5.15 4.57
C LYS A 161 6.91 5.42 4.32
N TYR A 162 6.11 4.37 4.50
CA TYR A 162 4.66 4.51 4.62
C TYR A 162 4.28 4.97 6.01
N TYR A 163 3.32 5.87 6.05
CA TYR A 163 2.66 6.31 7.25
C TYR A 163 1.16 6.10 7.10
N ASP A 164 0.52 5.77 8.19
CA ASP A 164 -0.94 5.73 8.29
C ASP A 164 -1.43 6.87 9.17
N LEU A 165 -2.53 7.45 8.78
CA LEU A 165 -3.24 8.49 9.50
C LEU A 165 -4.59 7.94 9.93
N ASP A 166 -4.85 7.91 11.22
CA ASP A 166 -6.18 7.59 11.75
C ASP A 166 -7.14 8.73 11.41
N ILE A 167 -8.10 8.40 10.55
CA ILE A 167 -9.15 9.32 10.10
C ILE A 167 -10.53 8.89 10.61
N SER A 168 -10.60 7.98 11.58
CA SER A 168 -11.87 7.57 12.16
C SER A 168 -12.66 8.76 12.70
N ALA A 169 -13.98 8.70 12.60
CA ALA A 169 -14.84 9.78 13.09
C ALA A 169 -14.59 10.09 14.57
N ASP A 170 -14.35 9.05 15.38
CA ASP A 170 -14.11 9.20 16.83
C ASP A 170 -12.80 9.93 17.10
N THR A 171 -11.71 9.58 16.43
CA THR A 171 -10.42 10.26 16.57
C THR A 171 -10.51 11.72 16.12
N MET A 172 -11.20 11.98 15.00
CA MET A 172 -11.35 13.36 14.51
C MET A 172 -12.22 14.22 15.43
N LEU A 173 -13.34 13.66 15.96
CA LEU A 173 -14.17 14.38 16.92
C LEU A 173 -13.44 14.62 18.26
N ALA A 174 -12.65 13.66 18.74
CA ALA A 174 -11.78 13.85 19.90
C ALA A 174 -10.74 14.96 19.67
N THR A 175 -10.13 14.99 18.48
CA THR A 175 -9.22 16.07 18.09
C THR A 175 -9.90 17.42 18.07
N ALA A 176 -11.11 17.53 17.51
CA ALA A 176 -11.90 18.75 17.51
C ALA A 176 -12.23 19.24 18.93
N SER A 177 -12.64 18.31 19.80
CA SER A 177 -12.91 18.60 21.21
C SER A 177 -11.67 19.14 21.94
N ALA A 178 -10.50 18.52 21.71
CA ALA A 178 -9.23 18.97 22.29
C ALA A 178 -8.82 20.38 21.81
N LYS A 179 -9.32 20.82 20.66
CA LYS A 179 -9.13 22.19 20.11
C LYS A 179 -10.24 23.16 20.57
N GLY A 180 -11.14 22.75 21.45
CA GLY A 180 -12.24 23.56 21.97
C GLY A 180 -13.38 23.79 21.00
N LEU A 181 -13.52 22.96 19.96
CA LEU A 181 -14.60 23.07 18.99
C LEU A 181 -15.86 22.35 19.48
N ASP A 182 -17.03 22.86 19.10
CA ASP A 182 -18.31 22.20 19.39
C ASP A 182 -18.53 21.01 18.45
N VAL A 183 -18.22 19.82 18.94
CA VAL A 183 -18.31 18.57 18.20
C VAL A 183 -19.75 18.16 17.82
N SER A 184 -20.76 18.73 18.49
CA SER A 184 -22.16 18.42 18.20
C SER A 184 -22.60 18.97 16.83
N ASN A 185 -21.99 20.06 16.40
CA ASN A 185 -22.26 20.76 15.16
C ASN A 185 -21.35 20.34 13.99
N ILE A 186 -20.35 19.48 14.21
CA ILE A 186 -19.47 18.99 13.15
C ILE A 186 -20.17 17.88 12.36
N VAL A 187 -20.30 18.08 11.05
CA VAL A 187 -20.93 17.12 10.11
C VAL A 187 -19.95 16.46 9.16
N SER A 188 -18.81 17.09 8.95
CA SER A 188 -17.74 16.53 8.10
C SER A 188 -16.41 17.17 8.44
N TYR A 189 -15.33 16.60 7.92
CA TYR A 189 -13.99 17.16 7.98
C TYR A 189 -13.23 16.89 6.69
N ASP A 190 -12.30 17.76 6.39
CA ASP A 190 -11.38 17.66 5.25
C ASP A 190 -9.99 17.31 5.76
N VAL A 191 -9.32 16.36 5.13
CA VAL A 191 -7.95 15.93 5.48
C VAL A 191 -7.05 16.05 4.27
N TRP A 192 -5.83 16.51 4.47
CA TRP A 192 -4.77 16.56 3.47
C TRP A 192 -3.40 16.47 4.12
N ILE A 193 -2.40 16.22 3.31
CA ILE A 193 -1.00 16.27 3.69
C ILE A 193 -0.29 17.40 2.94
N GLU A 194 0.71 17.98 3.57
CA GLU A 194 1.62 18.96 2.96
C GLU A 194 3.05 18.47 3.10
N CYS A 195 3.82 18.54 2.02
CA CYS A 195 5.21 18.16 1.96
C CYS A 195 5.99 19.15 1.12
N SER A 196 7.02 19.76 1.70
CA SER A 196 7.88 20.73 1.01
C SER A 196 7.11 21.81 0.24
N GLY A 197 6.04 22.36 0.84
CA GLY A 197 5.17 23.37 0.25
C GLY A 197 4.16 22.84 -0.79
N SER A 198 4.14 21.56 -1.06
CA SER A 198 3.16 20.93 -1.94
C SER A 198 2.04 20.31 -1.12
N LYS A 199 0.79 20.59 -1.52
CA LYS A 199 -0.43 20.06 -0.89
C LYS A 199 -0.97 18.89 -1.70
N SER A 200 -1.38 17.80 -1.00
CA SER A 200 -2.08 16.69 -1.62
C SER A 200 -3.51 17.04 -2.05
N THR A 201 -4.17 16.14 -2.75
CA THR A 201 -5.64 16.14 -2.86
C THR A 201 -6.27 16.23 -1.47
N VAL A 202 -7.34 17.00 -1.35
CA VAL A 202 -8.14 17.12 -0.12
C VAL A 202 -9.21 16.04 -0.14
N TYR A 203 -9.24 15.20 0.90
CA TYR A 203 -10.27 14.20 1.10
C TYR A 203 -11.28 14.68 2.13
N SER A 204 -12.56 14.68 1.76
CA SER A 204 -13.67 15.12 2.61
C SER A 204 -14.41 13.91 3.18
N PHE A 205 -14.57 13.87 4.49
CA PHE A 205 -15.21 12.77 5.20
C PHE A 205 -16.51 13.25 5.86
N VAL A 206 -17.64 12.65 5.45
CA VAL A 206 -18.95 12.97 6.00
C VAL A 206 -19.24 12.04 7.17
N ILE A 207 -19.43 12.62 8.37
CA ILE A 207 -19.67 11.84 9.59
C ILE A 207 -21.08 11.25 9.58
N LYS A 208 -21.16 9.94 9.73
CA LYS A 208 -22.40 9.19 9.85
C LYS A 208 -22.54 8.58 11.25
N ARG A 209 -23.63 8.92 11.93
CA ARG A 209 -24.02 8.33 13.21
C ARG A 209 -25.12 7.32 12.92
N MET A 210 -24.77 6.03 12.94
CA MET A 210 -25.70 4.97 12.57
C MET A 210 -26.41 4.41 13.79
N ARG A 211 -27.67 4.00 13.57
CA ARG A 211 -28.47 3.27 14.59
C ARG A 211 -28.46 1.75 14.34
N LEU A 212 -28.00 1.33 13.18
CA LEU A 212 -27.92 -0.08 12.78
C LEU A 212 -26.54 -0.66 13.09
N PRO A 213 -26.44 -1.97 13.26
CA PRO A 213 -25.14 -2.64 13.39
C PRO A 213 -24.21 -2.25 12.26
N LEU A 214 -22.94 -2.06 12.60
CA LEU A 214 -21.89 -1.65 11.68
C LEU A 214 -20.79 -2.72 11.66
N LYS A 215 -20.39 -3.17 10.48
CA LYS A 215 -19.21 -4.00 10.28
C LYS A 215 -18.19 -3.29 9.44
N THR A 216 -16.96 -3.34 9.87
CA THR A 216 -15.80 -2.80 9.15
C THR A 216 -14.98 -3.95 8.60
N TYR A 217 -14.73 -3.92 7.31
CA TYR A 217 -13.86 -4.85 6.60
C TYR A 217 -12.59 -4.16 6.21
N LYS A 218 -11.46 -4.76 6.58
CA LYS A 218 -10.11 -4.30 6.23
C LYS A 218 -9.55 -5.22 5.15
N PHE A 219 -9.10 -4.65 4.05
CA PHE A 219 -8.54 -5.41 2.93
C PHE A 219 -7.32 -4.70 2.35
N LEU A 220 -6.47 -5.46 1.67
CA LEU A 220 -5.30 -4.91 0.98
C LEU A 220 -5.74 -4.32 -0.37
N GLY A 221 -5.68 -3.01 -0.49
CA GLY A 221 -6.00 -2.29 -1.71
C GLY A 221 -4.95 -2.47 -2.81
N ARG A 222 -5.31 -2.10 -4.04
CA ARG A 222 -4.42 -2.20 -5.22
C ARG A 222 -3.13 -1.38 -5.09
N ARG A 223 -3.10 -0.41 -4.19
CA ARG A 223 -1.95 0.46 -3.94
C ARG A 223 -0.99 -0.09 -2.87
N GLY A 224 -1.21 -1.33 -2.41
CA GLY A 224 -0.38 -1.96 -1.39
C GLY A 224 -0.60 -1.42 0.03
N THR A 225 -1.68 -0.70 0.26
CA THR A 225 -2.10 -0.16 1.54
C THR A 225 -3.42 -0.77 1.98
N TYR A 226 -3.69 -0.80 3.28
CA TYR A 226 -4.98 -1.26 3.76
C TYR A 226 -6.06 -0.22 3.52
N GLU A 227 -7.20 -0.70 3.04
CA GLU A 227 -8.42 0.09 2.87
C GLU A 227 -9.55 -0.51 3.69
N TYR A 228 -10.58 0.29 3.95
CA TYR A 228 -11.68 -0.06 4.83
C TYR A 228 -13.00 0.11 4.09
N ILE A 229 -13.86 -0.89 4.22
CA ILE A 229 -15.26 -0.83 3.76
C ILE A 229 -16.15 -0.99 4.98
N HIS A 230 -17.15 -0.14 5.07
CA HIS A 230 -18.13 -0.15 6.14
C HIS A 230 -19.49 -0.57 5.58
N ALA A 231 -20.06 -1.62 6.16
CA ALA A 231 -21.39 -2.09 5.83
C ALA A 231 -22.30 -1.95 7.06
N THR A 232 -23.52 -1.51 6.83
CA THR A 232 -24.51 -1.26 7.88
C THR A 232 -25.76 -2.10 7.63
N GLY A 233 -26.39 -2.64 8.66
CA GLY A 233 -27.61 -3.43 8.58
C GLY A 233 -27.49 -4.76 9.32
N ASN A 234 -28.44 -5.66 9.05
CA ASN A 234 -28.37 -7.03 9.54
C ASN A 234 -27.45 -7.84 8.61
N PHE A 235 -26.62 -8.70 9.19
CA PHE A 235 -25.65 -9.47 8.46
C PHE A 235 -25.93 -10.96 8.65
N SER A 236 -26.04 -11.69 7.56
CA SER A 236 -25.87 -13.13 7.53
C SER A 236 -24.49 -13.48 6.95
N ARG A 237 -23.94 -14.61 7.34
CA ARG A 237 -22.70 -15.14 6.81
C ARG A 237 -22.94 -16.58 6.36
N SER A 238 -22.73 -16.83 5.08
CA SER A 238 -22.56 -18.17 4.57
C SER A 238 -21.08 -18.38 4.15
N ILE A 239 -20.56 -19.56 4.39
CA ILE A 239 -19.24 -19.97 3.91
C ILE A 239 -19.50 -21.19 3.05
N GLU A 240 -19.19 -21.06 1.78
CA GLU A 240 -19.13 -22.20 0.86
C GLU A 240 -17.66 -22.51 0.63
N SER A 241 -17.29 -23.78 0.81
CA SER A 241 -15.95 -24.26 0.49
C SER A 241 -16.06 -25.35 -0.55
N GLU A 242 -15.34 -25.22 -1.62
CA GLU A 242 -15.18 -26.26 -2.64
C GLU A 242 -13.75 -26.79 -2.52
N THR A 243 -13.65 -28.09 -2.18
CA THR A 243 -12.35 -28.74 -2.04
C THR A 243 -12.12 -29.64 -3.26
N GLN A 244 -11.10 -29.34 -4.03
CA GLN A 244 -10.63 -30.24 -5.09
C GLN A 244 -9.64 -31.24 -4.52
N VAL A 245 -10.03 -32.52 -4.57
CA VAL A 245 -9.20 -33.63 -4.08
C VAL A 245 -8.58 -34.36 -5.26
N PHE A 246 -7.28 -34.51 -5.23
CA PHE A 246 -6.53 -35.28 -6.21
C PHE A 246 -6.09 -36.60 -5.58
N VAL A 247 -6.40 -37.72 -6.25
CA VAL A 247 -5.99 -39.04 -5.81
C VAL A 247 -4.80 -39.52 -6.65
N ASN A 248 -3.61 -39.53 -6.05
CA ASN A 248 -2.41 -40.06 -6.68
C ASN A 248 -1.93 -41.29 -5.90
N SER A 249 -1.85 -42.43 -6.57
CA SER A 249 -1.36 -43.70 -5.96
C SER A 249 -2.10 -44.09 -4.68
N GLY A 250 -3.40 -43.80 -4.59
CA GLY A 250 -4.23 -44.15 -3.41
C GLY A 250 -4.09 -43.17 -2.23
N ILE A 251 -3.37 -42.06 -2.40
CA ILE A 251 -3.28 -40.99 -1.39
C ILE A 251 -4.11 -39.81 -1.88
N GLU A 252 -5.10 -39.44 -1.10
CA GLU A 252 -5.86 -38.21 -1.33
C GLU A 252 -5.01 -37.00 -0.91
N GLN A 253 -4.84 -36.04 -1.82
CA GLN A 253 -4.18 -34.78 -1.54
C GLN A 253 -5.12 -33.64 -1.91
N GLU A 254 -5.29 -32.71 -0.99
CA GLU A 254 -6.00 -31.47 -1.23
C GLU A 254 -5.14 -30.56 -2.10
N LEU A 255 -5.63 -30.27 -3.33
CA LEU A 255 -4.91 -29.42 -4.28
C LEU A 255 -5.23 -27.94 -4.11
N GLU A 256 -6.49 -27.64 -3.83
CA GLU A 256 -6.96 -26.26 -3.76
C GLU A 256 -8.23 -26.20 -2.91
N ASN A 257 -8.29 -25.22 -2.01
CA ASN A 257 -9.48 -24.90 -1.25
C ASN A 257 -9.98 -23.53 -1.69
N ASP A 258 -11.02 -23.51 -2.51
CA ASP A 258 -11.71 -22.27 -2.86
C ASP A 258 -12.75 -21.94 -1.79
N TYR A 259 -12.59 -20.76 -1.17
CA TYR A 259 -13.54 -20.23 -0.20
C TYR A 259 -14.28 -19.03 -0.81
N SER A 260 -15.57 -19.13 -0.94
CA SER A 260 -16.42 -17.97 -1.22
C SER A 260 -17.13 -17.51 0.05
N MET A 261 -17.10 -16.20 0.32
CA MET A 261 -17.88 -15.58 1.38
C MET A 261 -18.94 -14.70 0.76
N THR A 262 -20.21 -15.04 0.99
CA THR A 262 -21.34 -14.20 0.57
C THR A 262 -21.89 -13.47 1.79
N PHE A 263 -22.08 -12.18 1.66
CA PHE A 263 -22.72 -11.33 2.67
C PHE A 263 -24.05 -10.84 2.12
N GLU A 264 -25.14 -11.29 2.74
CA GLU A 264 -26.46 -10.78 2.39
C GLU A 264 -26.82 -9.66 3.36
N GLN A 265 -27.29 -8.54 2.81
CA GLN A 265 -27.84 -7.42 3.55
C GLN A 265 -29.35 -7.51 3.46
N ASN A 266 -30.00 -7.81 4.57
CA ASN A 266 -31.46 -7.81 4.72
C ASN A 266 -31.98 -6.48 5.26
#